data_ff4b195236b1244fdb27b026ca2cf074
#
_entry.id   ff4b195236b1244fdb27b026ca2cf074
#
_cell.length_a   1.000
_cell.length_b   1.000
_cell.length_c   1.000
_cell.angle_alpha   90.00
_cell.angle_beta   90.00
_cell.angle_gamma   90.00
#
_symmetry.space_group_name_H-M   'P 1'
#
loop_
_entity.id
_entity.type
_entity.pdbx_description
1 polymer ?
#
loop_
_entity_poly.entity_id
_entity_poly.type
_entity_poly.pdbx_seq_one_letter_code
_entity_poly.pdbx_strand_id
1 'polypeptide(L)'
;MAEDLKDPAFLREFLGESVRVATIDMVVNALDQARKGAGLTKAALARAISVNPAVVRRLFSSERPNPTLGTLAEVAAALGMRLTLEPLPADERKAVTEPLLQGAVSADTAKEIAKQAVEKRKGSRRAPAPV
;
A
#
# COMPACT_ATOMS: atom_id res chain seq x y z
N MET A 1 -4.06 22.16 7.90
CA MET A 1 -3.23 21.14 7.23
C MET A 1 -1.84 21.66 6.89
N ALA A 2 -1.70 22.80 6.23
CA ALA A 2 -0.37 23.33 5.87
C ALA A 2 0.50 23.67 7.09
N GLU A 3 -0.09 24.12 8.19
CA GLU A 3 0.65 24.40 9.43
C GLU A 3 1.13 23.14 10.10
N ASP A 4 0.34 22.06 10.06
CA ASP A 4 0.70 20.78 10.64
C ASP A 4 1.90 20.16 9.93
N LEU A 5 2.04 20.37 8.62
CA LEU A 5 3.16 19.86 7.85
C LEU A 5 4.48 20.58 8.14
N LYS A 6 4.45 21.65 8.93
CA LYS A 6 5.67 22.32 9.41
C LYS A 6 6.24 21.65 10.67
N ASP A 7 5.42 20.88 11.39
CA ASP A 7 5.88 20.08 12.52
C ASP A 7 6.54 18.82 11.99
N PRO A 8 7.85 18.62 12.23
CA PRO A 8 8.55 17.42 11.71
C PRO A 8 7.92 16.11 12.18
N ALA A 9 7.46 16.03 13.41
CA ALA A 9 6.83 14.81 13.93
C ALA A 9 5.52 14.51 13.20
N PHE A 10 4.68 15.52 13.01
CA PHE A 10 3.41 15.37 12.29
C PHE A 10 3.67 15.01 10.82
N LEU A 11 4.61 15.70 10.19
CA LEU A 11 4.95 15.44 8.78
C LEU A 11 5.39 14.00 8.58
N ARG A 12 6.28 13.49 9.42
CA ARG A 12 6.76 12.11 9.33
C ARG A 12 5.64 11.10 9.54
N GLU A 13 4.79 11.35 10.53
CA GLU A 13 3.64 10.49 10.80
C GLU A 13 2.65 10.47 9.64
N PHE A 14 2.33 11.64 9.10
CA PHE A 14 1.43 11.79 7.96
C PHE A 14 1.96 11.07 6.72
N LEU A 15 3.23 11.32 6.37
CA LEU A 15 3.86 10.70 5.20
C LEU A 15 4.02 9.19 5.38
N GLY A 16 4.44 8.76 6.57
CA GLY A 16 4.61 7.34 6.86
C GLY A 16 3.30 6.58 6.71
N GLU A 17 2.22 7.12 7.23
CA GLU A 17 0.89 6.52 7.11
C GLU A 17 0.41 6.50 5.66
N SER A 18 0.62 7.59 4.93
CA SER A 18 0.22 7.68 3.52
C SER A 18 0.96 6.67 2.66
N VAL A 19 2.27 6.52 2.86
CA VAL A 19 3.09 5.53 2.15
C VAL A 19 2.64 4.11 2.49
N ARG A 20 2.41 3.85 3.79
CA ARG A 20 1.98 2.55 4.27
C ARG A 20 0.68 2.12 3.60
N VAL A 21 -0.34 2.96 3.62
CA VAL A 21 -1.65 2.67 3.02
C VAL A 21 -1.50 2.44 1.52
N ALA A 22 -0.81 3.33 0.82
CA ALA A 22 -0.64 3.24 -0.63
C ALA A 22 0.12 1.98 -1.04
N THR A 23 1.17 1.62 -0.31
CA THR A 23 1.98 0.44 -0.61
C THR A 23 1.21 -0.84 -0.37
N ILE A 24 0.51 -0.94 0.76
CA ILE A 24 -0.30 -2.13 1.07
C ILE A 24 -1.40 -2.30 0.03
N ASP A 25 -2.12 -1.24 -0.32
CA ASP A 25 -3.18 -1.29 -1.32
C ASP A 25 -2.64 -1.75 -2.68
N MET A 26 -1.50 -1.23 -3.10
CA MET A 26 -0.88 -1.60 -4.36
C MET A 26 -0.54 -3.10 -4.38
N VAL A 27 0.09 -3.60 -3.32
CA VAL A 27 0.49 -5.01 -3.23
C VAL A 27 -0.73 -5.92 -3.18
N VAL A 28 -1.70 -5.60 -2.32
CA VAL A 28 -2.92 -6.42 -2.18
C VAL A 28 -3.70 -6.47 -3.48
N ASN A 29 -3.85 -5.34 -4.16
CA ASN A 29 -4.56 -5.30 -5.44
C ASN A 29 -3.83 -6.10 -6.52
N ALA A 30 -2.51 -6.03 -6.58
CA ALA A 30 -1.72 -6.80 -7.53
C ALA A 30 -1.87 -8.30 -7.28
N LEU A 31 -1.84 -8.73 -6.03
CA LEU A 31 -2.04 -10.13 -5.66
C LEU A 31 -3.45 -10.61 -5.96
N ASP A 32 -4.46 -9.77 -5.71
CA ASP A 32 -5.85 -10.14 -6.00
C ASP A 32 -6.10 -10.27 -7.50
N GLN A 33 -5.52 -9.40 -8.32
CA GLN A 33 -5.59 -9.51 -9.77
C GLN A 33 -4.91 -10.80 -10.28
N ALA A 34 -3.75 -11.13 -9.71
CA ALA A 34 -3.05 -12.37 -10.06
C ALA A 34 -3.88 -13.60 -9.67
N ARG A 35 -4.52 -13.58 -8.49
CA ARG A 35 -5.41 -14.65 -8.04
C ARG A 35 -6.57 -14.86 -9.02
N LYS A 36 -7.25 -13.79 -9.38
CA LYS A 36 -8.37 -13.83 -10.31
C LYS A 36 -7.94 -14.34 -11.69
N GLY A 37 -6.79 -13.84 -12.17
CA GLY A 37 -6.25 -14.28 -13.45
C GLY A 37 -5.86 -15.75 -13.48
N ALA A 38 -5.46 -16.31 -12.32
CA ALA A 38 -5.14 -17.73 -12.19
C ALA A 38 -6.38 -18.60 -11.96
N GLY A 39 -7.55 -18.00 -11.78
CA GLY A 39 -8.78 -18.73 -11.50
C GLY A 39 -8.83 -19.36 -10.11
N LEU A 40 -8.04 -18.87 -9.16
CA LEU A 40 -7.98 -19.41 -7.81
C LEU A 40 -9.00 -18.74 -6.90
N THR A 41 -9.71 -19.56 -6.13
CA THR A 41 -10.56 -19.05 -5.07
C THR A 41 -9.70 -18.64 -3.87
N LYS A 42 -10.24 -17.79 -3.01
CA LYS A 42 -9.56 -17.42 -1.76
C LYS A 42 -9.30 -18.64 -0.89
N ALA A 43 -10.24 -19.58 -0.86
CA ALA A 43 -10.08 -20.83 -0.11
C ALA A 43 -8.95 -21.70 -0.67
N ALA A 44 -8.82 -21.80 -1.99
CA ALA A 44 -7.75 -22.55 -2.62
C ALA A 44 -6.38 -21.93 -2.30
N LEU A 45 -6.31 -20.62 -2.33
CA LEU A 45 -5.09 -19.91 -1.99
C LEU A 45 -4.70 -20.14 -0.52
N ALA A 46 -5.68 -20.09 0.38
CA ALA A 46 -5.44 -20.37 1.80
C ALA A 46 -4.90 -21.78 2.03
N ARG A 47 -5.44 -22.76 1.33
CA ARG A 47 -4.92 -24.14 1.39
C ARG A 47 -3.47 -24.22 0.89
N ALA A 48 -3.17 -23.51 -0.19
CA ALA A 48 -1.84 -23.53 -0.79
C ALA A 48 -0.75 -23.04 0.18
N ILE A 49 -1.08 -22.09 1.03
CA ILE A 49 -0.12 -21.51 1.98
C ILE A 49 -0.36 -22.01 3.42
N SER A 50 -1.25 -22.98 3.59
CA SER A 50 -1.53 -23.62 4.89
C SER A 50 -1.98 -22.63 5.98
N VAL A 51 -2.89 -21.72 5.62
CA VAL A 51 -3.48 -20.77 6.58
C VAL A 51 -4.99 -20.96 6.63
N ASN A 52 -5.59 -20.43 7.69
CA ASN A 52 -7.04 -20.39 7.81
C ASN A 52 -7.61 -19.53 6.67
N PRO A 53 -8.68 -19.97 5.99
CA PRO A 53 -9.30 -19.18 4.92
C PRO A 53 -9.67 -17.74 5.33
N ALA A 54 -9.97 -17.52 6.61
CA ALA A 54 -10.27 -16.18 7.12
C ALA A 54 -9.09 -15.20 6.92
N VAL A 55 -7.85 -15.69 6.97
CA VAL A 55 -6.66 -14.87 6.75
C VAL A 55 -6.66 -14.30 5.34
N VAL A 56 -6.93 -15.14 4.34
CA VAL A 56 -6.95 -14.71 2.95
C VAL A 56 -8.17 -13.82 2.67
N ARG A 57 -9.33 -14.16 3.23
CA ARG A 57 -10.53 -13.32 3.09
C ARG A 57 -10.28 -11.91 3.62
N ARG A 58 -9.69 -11.79 4.81
CA ARG A 58 -9.37 -10.49 5.38
C ARG A 58 -8.33 -9.72 4.57
N LEU A 59 -7.37 -10.42 4.00
CA LEU A 59 -6.35 -9.78 3.17
C LEU A 59 -7.00 -9.04 1.98
N PHE A 60 -7.97 -9.68 1.32
CA PHE A 60 -8.55 -9.13 0.09
C PHE A 60 -9.86 -8.35 0.29
N SER A 61 -10.46 -8.44 1.47
CA SER A 61 -11.77 -7.83 1.72
C SER A 61 -11.75 -6.73 2.78
N SER A 62 -10.72 -6.66 3.60
CA SER A 62 -10.63 -5.65 4.65
C SER A 62 -10.36 -4.27 4.05
N GLU A 63 -10.99 -3.23 4.59
CA GLU A 63 -10.72 -1.85 4.20
C GLU A 63 -9.29 -1.42 4.57
N ARG A 64 -8.75 -2.00 5.64
CA ARG A 64 -7.41 -1.67 6.13
C ARG A 64 -6.63 -2.95 6.42
N PRO A 65 -6.26 -3.69 5.37
CA PRO A 65 -5.47 -4.89 5.58
C PRO A 65 -4.11 -4.50 6.14
N ASN A 66 -3.62 -5.33 7.05
CA ASN A 66 -2.30 -5.14 7.62
C ASN A 66 -1.59 -6.50 7.67
N PRO A 67 -1.30 -7.08 6.50
CA PRO A 67 -0.67 -8.37 6.43
C PRO A 67 0.79 -8.31 6.87
N THR A 68 1.31 -9.43 7.35
CA THR A 68 2.74 -9.55 7.57
C THR A 68 3.45 -9.73 6.24
N LEU A 69 4.72 -9.35 6.20
CA LEU A 69 5.55 -9.57 5.02
C LEU A 69 5.63 -11.06 4.68
N GLY A 70 5.70 -11.92 5.72
CA GLY A 70 5.70 -13.38 5.52
C GLY A 70 4.46 -13.85 4.78
N THR A 71 3.28 -13.41 5.20
CA THR A 71 2.03 -13.78 4.54
C THR A 71 2.01 -13.29 3.09
N LEU A 72 2.45 -12.06 2.85
CA LEU A 72 2.52 -11.54 1.47
C LEU A 72 3.48 -12.34 0.60
N ALA A 73 4.63 -12.72 1.15
CA ALA A 73 5.61 -13.52 0.41
C ALA A 73 5.05 -14.89 0.04
N GLU A 74 4.35 -15.54 0.97
CA GLU A 74 3.73 -16.85 0.73
C GLU A 74 2.61 -16.75 -0.31
N VAL A 75 1.75 -15.76 -0.21
CA VAL A 75 0.68 -15.51 -1.18
C VAL A 75 1.26 -15.26 -2.56
N ALA A 76 2.27 -14.39 -2.65
CA ALA A 76 2.94 -14.10 -3.91
C ALA A 76 3.53 -15.37 -4.54
N ALA A 77 4.22 -16.18 -3.73
CA ALA A 77 4.82 -17.44 -4.21
C ALA A 77 3.75 -18.39 -4.76
N ALA A 78 2.62 -18.53 -4.06
CA ALA A 78 1.52 -19.38 -4.54
C ALA A 78 0.92 -18.89 -5.84
N LEU A 79 1.06 -17.60 -6.14
CA LEU A 79 0.56 -16.99 -7.38
C LEU A 79 1.66 -16.86 -8.46
N GLY A 80 2.82 -17.46 -8.24
CA GLY A 80 3.92 -17.40 -9.19
C GLY A 80 4.65 -16.07 -9.22
N MET A 81 4.58 -15.32 -8.13
CA MET A 81 5.18 -13.99 -8.02
C MET A 81 6.15 -13.93 -6.84
N ARG A 82 6.97 -12.91 -6.80
CA ARG A 82 7.80 -12.62 -5.64
C ARG A 82 7.75 -11.13 -5.32
N LEU A 83 7.91 -10.82 -4.06
CA LEU A 83 8.03 -9.43 -3.64
C LEU A 83 9.45 -8.95 -3.92
N THR A 84 9.55 -7.71 -4.34
CA THR A 84 10.85 -7.10 -4.62
C THR A 84 10.82 -5.63 -4.22
N LEU A 85 11.99 -5.04 -4.09
CA LEU A 85 12.14 -3.62 -3.81
C LEU A 85 12.82 -2.95 -4.99
N GLU A 86 12.33 -1.79 -5.34
CA GLU A 86 12.93 -0.98 -6.39
C GLU A 86 13.08 0.47 -5.92
N PRO A 87 14.09 1.20 -6.40
CA PRO A 87 14.25 2.60 -6.01
C PRO A 87 13.06 3.44 -6.45
N LEU A 88 12.71 4.43 -5.64
CA LEU A 88 11.71 5.42 -6.02
C LEU A 88 12.27 6.31 -7.13
N PRO A 89 11.42 6.76 -8.09
CA PRO A 89 11.83 7.81 -9.02
C PRO A 89 12.24 9.09 -8.28
N ALA A 90 13.05 9.92 -8.93
CA ALA A 90 13.64 11.09 -8.29
C ALA A 90 12.60 12.08 -7.73
N ASP A 91 11.52 12.29 -8.46
CA ASP A 91 10.43 13.18 -8.01
C ASP A 91 9.70 12.63 -6.79
N GLU A 92 9.47 11.32 -6.73
CA GLU A 92 8.86 10.68 -5.56
C GLU A 92 9.81 10.71 -4.35
N ARG A 93 11.12 10.59 -4.56
CA ARG A 93 12.08 10.74 -3.48
C ARG A 93 12.00 12.10 -2.82
N LYS A 94 11.86 13.16 -3.61
CA LYS A 94 11.72 14.51 -3.09
C LYS A 94 10.44 14.66 -2.28
N ALA A 95 9.37 14.02 -2.72
CA ALA A 95 8.07 14.13 -2.06
C ALA A 95 7.96 13.25 -0.81
N VAL A 96 8.70 12.16 -0.72
CA VAL A 96 8.55 11.15 0.33
C VAL A 96 9.83 10.97 1.15
N THR A 97 10.93 10.56 0.50
CA THR A 97 12.16 10.18 1.21
C THR A 97 12.80 11.36 1.92
N GLU A 98 12.99 12.46 1.21
CA GLU A 98 13.62 13.64 1.80
C GLU A 98 12.83 14.20 2.98
N PRO A 99 11.50 14.41 2.87
CA PRO A 99 10.72 14.86 4.02
C PRO A 99 10.74 13.91 5.20
N LEU A 100 10.70 12.59 4.96
CA LEU A 100 10.77 11.60 6.04
C LEU A 100 12.10 11.68 6.78
N LEU A 101 13.21 11.83 6.05
CA LEU A 101 14.53 11.90 6.67
C LEU A 101 14.79 13.26 7.33
N GLN A 102 14.39 14.33 6.69
CA GLN A 102 14.68 15.69 7.12
C GLN A 102 13.60 16.30 8.02
N GLY A 103 12.37 15.80 7.93
CA GLY A 103 11.25 16.37 8.68
C GLY A 103 10.78 17.71 8.15
N ALA A 104 11.12 18.06 6.91
CA ALA A 104 10.77 19.34 6.31
C ALA A 104 10.55 19.19 4.80
N VAL A 105 9.65 20.02 4.27
CA VAL A 105 9.38 20.09 2.83
C VAL A 105 9.25 21.56 2.44
N SER A 106 9.45 21.86 1.15
CA SER A 106 9.09 23.15 0.60
C SER A 106 7.57 23.32 0.60
N ALA A 107 7.10 24.57 0.53
CA ALA A 107 5.66 24.85 0.50
C ALA A 107 4.96 24.17 -0.67
N ASP A 108 5.58 24.15 -1.83
CA ASP A 108 5.01 23.52 -3.03
C ASP A 108 4.92 22.00 -2.86
N THR A 109 5.96 21.40 -2.32
CA THR A 109 5.97 19.96 -2.05
C THR A 109 4.90 19.58 -1.01
N ALA A 110 4.74 20.38 0.04
CA ALA A 110 3.72 20.15 1.05
C ALA A 110 2.30 20.17 0.45
N LYS A 111 2.02 21.10 -0.45
CA LYS A 111 0.74 21.17 -1.15
C LYS A 111 0.50 19.95 -2.00
N GLU A 112 1.50 19.51 -2.74
CA GLU A 112 1.40 18.34 -3.60
C GLU A 112 1.17 17.07 -2.79
N ILE A 113 1.86 16.89 -1.68
CA ILE A 113 1.68 15.75 -0.79
C ILE A 113 0.25 15.71 -0.26
N ALA A 114 -0.28 16.84 0.20
CA ALA A 114 -1.64 16.93 0.72
C ALA A 114 -2.67 16.59 -0.34
N LYS A 115 -2.46 17.07 -1.57
CA LYS A 115 -3.34 16.78 -2.70
C LYS A 115 -3.34 15.29 -3.06
N GLN A 116 -2.17 14.69 -3.16
CA GLN A 116 -2.05 13.26 -3.48
C GLN A 116 -2.69 12.38 -2.42
N ALA A 117 -2.54 12.73 -1.14
CA ALA A 117 -3.15 11.98 -0.06
C ALA A 117 -4.67 11.99 -0.15
N VAL A 118 -5.28 13.12 -0.49
CA VAL A 118 -6.73 13.23 -0.68
C VAL A 118 -7.18 12.37 -1.87
N GLU A 119 -6.48 12.43 -2.98
CA GLU A 119 -6.82 11.65 -4.18
C GLU A 119 -6.70 10.16 -3.92
N LYS A 120 -5.65 9.71 -3.22
CA LYS A 120 -5.49 8.30 -2.89
C LYS A 120 -6.57 7.78 -1.96
N ARG A 121 -7.02 8.58 -0.98
CA ARG A 121 -8.13 8.21 -0.12
C ARG A 121 -9.42 8.02 -0.92
N LYS A 122 -9.68 8.89 -1.88
CA LYS A 122 -10.83 8.75 -2.78
C LYS A 122 -10.71 7.51 -3.64
N GLY A 123 -9.50 7.23 -4.16
CA GLY A 123 -9.24 6.05 -4.97
C GLY A 123 -9.42 4.75 -4.21
N SER A 124 -8.96 4.67 -2.96
CA SER A 124 -9.06 3.46 -2.15
C SER A 124 -10.49 3.10 -1.75
N ARG A 125 -11.42 4.04 -1.82
CA ARG A 125 -12.85 3.80 -1.55
C ARG A 125 -13.60 3.25 -2.74
N ARG A 126 -12.98 3.21 -3.90
CA ARG A 126 -13.63 2.63 -5.08
C ARG A 126 -13.71 1.13 -4.93
N ALA A 127 -14.82 0.57 -5.40
CA ALA A 127 -14.89 -0.86 -5.59
C ALA A 127 -13.75 -1.29 -6.52
N PRO A 128 -13.16 -2.48 -6.29
CA PRO A 128 -12.15 -2.98 -7.21
C PRO A 128 -12.68 -2.97 -8.63
N ALA A 129 -11.85 -2.57 -9.57
CA ALA A 129 -12.24 -2.59 -10.97
C ALA A 129 -12.67 -4.00 -11.35
N PRO A 130 -13.78 -4.16 -12.06
CA PRO A 130 -14.14 -5.48 -12.57
C PRO A 130 -13.05 -5.95 -13.54
N VAL A 131 -12.73 -7.17 -13.41
CA VAL A 131 -11.68 -7.78 -14.24
C VAL A 131 -12.23 -8.12 -15.62
#